data_b378b8f388645957a0805d35678c7040
#
_entry.id   b378b8f388645957a0805d35678c7040
#
_cell.length_a   1.000
_cell.length_b   1.000
_cell.length_c   1.000
_cell.angle_alpha   90.00
_cell.angle_beta   90.00
_cell.angle_gamma   90.00
#
_symmetry.space_group_name_H-M   'P 1'
#
loop_
_entity.id
_entity.type
_entity.pdbx_description
1 polymer ?
#
loop_
_entity_poly.entity_id
_entity_poly.type
_entity_poly.pdbx_seq_one_letter_code
_entity_poly.pdbx_strand_id
1 'polypeptide(L)'
;ALLDSKRESESDINDAVASITADIRNHGDQALLALTAKFDNLHAETVADLAVGQDEMAAALNGLGADLRAALELAADRIRSFHEKQLPQDLSYQDDAGVQLGMRFTPVDAAGLYVPGGKAAYPSSVLMNAIPAMVAGVKRRVMVVPARDGEVNPLVLAAASLAGVSEVWRI
;
A
#
# COMPACT_ATOMS: atom_id res chain seq x y z
N ALA A 1 21.08 18.02 -26.12
CA ALA A 1 22.00 17.29 -25.21
C ALA A 1 21.36 16.94 -23.86
N LEU A 2 20.90 17.90 -23.05
CA LEU A 2 20.34 17.61 -21.71
C LEU A 2 18.92 16.99 -21.76
N LEU A 3 18.12 17.38 -22.77
CA LEU A 3 16.77 16.85 -22.99
C LEU A 3 16.81 15.47 -23.68
N ASP A 4 17.82 15.20 -24.48
CA ASP A 4 17.98 13.92 -25.16
C ASP A 4 18.41 12.82 -24.18
N SER A 5 19.35 13.13 -23.26
CA SER A 5 19.75 12.18 -22.20
C SER A 5 18.60 11.81 -21.25
N LYS A 6 17.67 12.75 -20.99
CA LYS A 6 16.47 12.48 -20.19
C LYS A 6 15.47 11.55 -20.89
N ARG A 7 15.32 11.69 -22.22
CA ARG A 7 14.42 10.83 -23.02
C ARG A 7 14.95 9.41 -23.18
N GLU A 8 16.26 9.25 -23.38
CA GLU A 8 16.89 7.92 -23.43
C GLU A 8 16.72 7.18 -22.10
N SER A 9 16.93 7.86 -20.95
CA SER A 9 16.74 7.25 -19.63
C SER A 9 15.27 6.88 -19.34
N GLU A 10 14.28 7.62 -19.85
CA GLU A 10 12.86 7.30 -19.70
C GLU A 10 12.45 6.10 -20.56
N SER A 11 12.99 5.96 -21.78
CA SER A 11 12.77 4.79 -22.63
C SER A 11 13.30 3.52 -21.97
N ASP A 12 14.54 3.55 -21.49
CA ASP A 12 15.18 2.41 -20.84
C ASP A 12 14.42 1.94 -19.59
N ILE A 13 13.88 2.90 -18.80
CA ILE A 13 13.06 2.59 -17.63
C ILE A 13 11.73 1.94 -18.03
N ASN A 14 11.07 2.49 -19.05
CA ASN A 14 9.80 1.93 -19.54
C ASN A 14 9.98 0.51 -20.09
N ASP A 15 11.05 0.26 -20.83
CA ASP A 15 11.35 -1.05 -21.37
C ASP A 15 11.68 -2.06 -20.26
N ALA A 16 12.43 -1.63 -19.25
CA ALA A 16 12.73 -2.46 -18.07
C ALA A 16 11.44 -2.82 -17.30
N VAL A 17 10.56 -1.85 -17.05
CA VAL A 17 9.28 -2.08 -16.36
C VAL A 17 8.36 -2.98 -17.19
N ALA A 18 8.30 -2.77 -18.50
CA ALA A 18 7.52 -3.63 -19.39
C ALA A 18 8.03 -5.08 -19.37
N SER A 19 9.36 -5.27 -19.38
CA SER A 19 9.98 -6.58 -19.30
C SER A 19 9.67 -7.28 -17.95
N ILE A 20 9.82 -6.58 -16.83
CA ILE A 20 9.48 -7.09 -15.49
C ILE A 20 8.01 -7.49 -15.43
N THR A 21 7.13 -6.62 -15.92
CA THR A 21 5.69 -6.89 -15.90
C THR A 21 5.33 -8.10 -16.76
N ALA A 22 5.97 -8.26 -17.93
CA ALA A 22 5.77 -9.41 -18.78
C ALA A 22 6.29 -10.70 -18.15
N ASP A 23 7.43 -10.63 -17.47
CA ASP A 23 8.02 -11.77 -16.77
C ASP A 23 7.11 -12.28 -15.65
N ILE A 24 6.60 -11.37 -14.80
CA ILE A 24 5.63 -11.70 -13.75
C ILE A 24 4.35 -12.32 -14.34
N ARG A 25 3.83 -11.78 -15.45
CA ARG A 25 2.63 -12.34 -16.11
C ARG A 25 2.82 -13.73 -16.65
N ASN A 26 4.01 -14.03 -17.16
CA ASN A 26 4.30 -15.30 -17.81
C ASN A 26 4.75 -16.40 -16.83
N HIS A 27 5.46 -16.01 -15.75
CA HIS A 27 6.12 -16.97 -14.85
C HIS A 27 5.64 -16.84 -13.40
N GLY A 28 4.75 -15.88 -13.08
CA GLY A 28 4.09 -15.76 -11.77
C GLY A 28 5.07 -15.68 -10.60
N ASP A 29 4.86 -16.53 -9.60
CA ASP A 29 5.62 -16.55 -8.35
C ASP A 29 7.11 -16.78 -8.56
N GLN A 30 7.48 -17.59 -9.55
CA GLN A 30 8.90 -17.84 -9.87
C GLN A 30 9.61 -16.56 -10.28
N ALA A 31 8.99 -15.75 -11.14
CA ALA A 31 9.55 -14.46 -11.55
C ALA A 31 9.59 -13.46 -10.37
N LEU A 32 8.54 -13.43 -9.55
CA LEU A 32 8.49 -12.56 -8.36
C LEU A 32 9.67 -12.86 -7.42
N LEU A 33 9.87 -14.14 -7.06
CA LEU A 33 10.96 -14.54 -6.17
C LEU A 33 12.34 -14.23 -6.76
N ALA A 34 12.53 -14.48 -8.06
CA ALA A 34 13.78 -14.17 -8.74
C ALA A 34 14.08 -12.67 -8.78
N LEU A 35 13.08 -11.83 -9.03
CA LEU A 35 13.21 -10.38 -9.05
C LEU A 35 13.44 -9.81 -7.64
N THR A 36 12.76 -10.32 -6.62
CA THR A 36 12.96 -9.94 -5.23
C THR A 36 14.38 -10.29 -4.77
N ALA A 37 14.88 -11.48 -5.12
CA ALA A 37 16.28 -11.84 -4.84
C ALA A 37 17.27 -10.91 -5.55
N LYS A 38 16.97 -10.54 -6.79
CA LYS A 38 17.84 -9.69 -7.62
C LYS A 38 17.91 -8.24 -7.14
N PHE A 39 16.76 -7.64 -6.79
CA PHE A 39 16.69 -6.21 -6.50
C PHE A 39 16.80 -5.89 -5.01
N ASP A 40 16.25 -6.77 -4.16
CA ASP A 40 16.21 -6.55 -2.72
C ASP A 40 17.16 -7.45 -1.92
N ASN A 41 17.91 -8.34 -2.62
CA ASN A 41 18.79 -9.31 -1.97
C ASN A 41 18.04 -10.18 -0.93
N LEU A 42 16.75 -10.42 -1.16
CA LEU A 42 15.87 -11.20 -0.30
C LEU A 42 15.58 -12.55 -0.98
N HIS A 43 16.13 -13.62 -0.41
CA HIS A 43 15.96 -14.98 -0.90
C HIS A 43 14.84 -15.66 -0.11
N ALA A 44 13.77 -16.04 -0.79
CA ALA A 44 12.63 -16.77 -0.24
C ALA A 44 12.36 -18.01 -1.09
N GLU A 45 11.89 -19.09 -0.47
CA GLU A 45 11.54 -20.33 -1.17
C GLU A 45 10.14 -20.24 -1.79
N THR A 46 9.24 -19.55 -1.11
CA THR A 46 7.84 -19.34 -1.53
C THR A 46 7.44 -17.87 -1.37
N VAL A 47 6.40 -17.46 -2.08
CA VAL A 47 5.83 -16.10 -1.91
C VAL A 47 5.31 -15.91 -0.49
N ALA A 48 4.83 -16.97 0.18
CA ALA A 48 4.38 -16.88 1.57
C ALA A 48 5.48 -16.42 2.54
N ASP A 49 6.75 -16.73 2.25
CA ASP A 49 7.90 -16.31 3.07
C ASP A 49 8.16 -14.81 2.99
N LEU A 50 7.61 -14.12 1.99
CA LEU A 50 7.68 -12.67 1.86
C LEU A 50 6.66 -11.93 2.73
N ALA A 51 5.70 -12.65 3.32
CA ALA A 51 4.67 -12.05 4.17
C ALA A 51 5.26 -11.51 5.47
N VAL A 52 4.75 -10.35 5.91
CA VAL A 52 4.96 -9.82 7.26
C VAL A 52 3.82 -10.25 8.15
N GLY A 53 4.13 -10.94 9.25
CA GLY A 53 3.13 -11.41 10.20
C GLY A 53 2.42 -10.27 10.94
N GLN A 54 1.16 -10.48 11.33
CA GLN A 54 0.41 -9.52 12.14
C GLN A 54 1.10 -9.26 13.49
N ASP A 55 1.72 -10.27 14.08
CA ASP A 55 2.47 -10.14 15.33
C ASP A 55 3.71 -9.25 15.16
N GLU A 56 4.39 -9.31 14.02
CA GLU A 56 5.53 -8.45 13.71
C GLU A 56 5.09 -6.98 13.60
N MET A 57 3.97 -6.71 12.92
CA MET A 57 3.40 -5.36 12.84
C MET A 57 2.96 -4.84 14.21
N ALA A 58 2.31 -5.68 15.01
CA ALA A 58 1.89 -5.32 16.37
C ALA A 58 3.10 -5.07 17.30
N ALA A 59 4.13 -5.90 17.20
CA ALA A 59 5.37 -5.71 17.95
C ALA A 59 6.06 -4.39 17.58
N ALA A 60 6.10 -4.04 16.28
CA ALA A 60 6.65 -2.78 15.81
C ALA A 60 5.89 -1.57 16.40
N LEU A 61 4.56 -1.61 16.45
CA LEU A 61 3.75 -0.55 17.06
C LEU A 61 3.98 -0.46 18.57
N ASN A 62 4.04 -1.60 19.26
CA ASN A 62 4.24 -1.64 20.71
C ASN A 62 5.67 -1.24 21.12
N GLY A 63 6.65 -1.41 20.24
CA GLY A 63 8.04 -1.04 20.46
C GLY A 63 8.34 0.45 20.26
N LEU A 64 7.39 1.25 19.78
CA LEU A 64 7.60 2.69 19.60
C LEU A 64 7.71 3.40 20.96
N GLY A 65 8.60 4.37 21.04
CA GLY A 65 8.63 5.32 22.15
C GLY A 65 7.34 6.13 22.23
N ALA A 66 6.94 6.51 23.44
CA ALA A 66 5.64 7.12 23.74
C ALA A 66 5.34 8.36 22.87
N ASP A 67 6.32 9.24 22.69
CA ASP A 67 6.14 10.48 21.92
C ASP A 67 5.90 10.19 20.43
N LEU A 68 6.67 9.25 19.87
CA LEU A 68 6.55 8.88 18.46
C LEU A 68 5.23 8.15 18.19
N ARG A 69 4.83 7.29 19.11
CA ARG A 69 3.53 6.62 19.08
C ARG A 69 2.38 7.63 19.11
N ALA A 70 2.40 8.56 20.05
CA ALA A 70 1.38 9.61 20.16
C ALA A 70 1.29 10.48 18.91
N ALA A 71 2.44 10.83 18.31
CA ALA A 71 2.48 11.59 17.07
C ALA A 71 1.87 10.81 15.88
N LEU A 72 2.16 9.50 15.79
CA LEU A 72 1.62 8.64 14.74
C LEU A 72 0.09 8.45 14.90
N GLU A 73 -0.37 8.23 16.12
CA GLU A 73 -1.80 8.11 16.47
C GLU A 73 -2.55 9.41 16.13
N LEU A 74 -2.00 10.56 16.52
CA LEU A 74 -2.58 11.87 16.19
C LEU A 74 -2.68 12.08 14.67
N ALA A 75 -1.65 11.70 13.92
CA ALA A 75 -1.67 11.79 12.45
C ALA A 75 -2.76 10.89 11.86
N ALA A 76 -2.86 9.65 12.33
CA ALA A 76 -3.87 8.70 11.90
C ALA A 76 -5.29 9.21 12.17
N ASP A 77 -5.55 9.76 13.36
CA ASP A 77 -6.87 10.30 13.73
C ASP A 77 -7.27 11.50 12.87
N ARG A 78 -6.33 12.40 12.58
CA ARG A 78 -6.58 13.55 11.70
C ARG A 78 -6.92 13.10 10.27
N ILE A 79 -6.18 12.14 9.72
CA ILE A 79 -6.43 11.60 8.39
C ILE A 79 -7.81 10.90 8.37
N ARG A 80 -8.11 10.09 9.37
CA ARG A 80 -9.42 9.42 9.52
C ARG A 80 -10.56 10.42 9.56
N SER A 81 -10.50 11.38 10.47
CA SER A 81 -11.54 12.41 10.64
C SER A 81 -11.78 13.23 9.37
N PHE A 82 -10.72 13.49 8.60
CA PHE A 82 -10.84 14.19 7.31
C PHE A 82 -11.57 13.34 6.27
N HIS A 83 -11.18 12.08 6.11
CA HIS A 83 -11.75 11.18 5.10
C HIS A 83 -13.18 10.73 5.44
N GLU A 84 -13.53 10.61 6.72
CA GLU A 84 -14.91 10.35 7.13
C GLU A 84 -15.89 11.43 6.63
N LYS A 85 -15.43 12.69 6.54
CA LYS A 85 -16.24 13.80 6.00
C LYS A 85 -16.33 13.82 4.48
N GLN A 86 -15.52 13.02 3.80
CA GLN A 86 -15.51 12.89 2.34
C GLN A 86 -16.38 11.72 1.85
N LEU A 87 -16.91 10.90 2.76
CA LEU A 87 -17.75 9.77 2.36
C LEU A 87 -18.97 10.28 1.59
N PRO A 88 -19.16 9.83 0.33
CA PRO A 88 -20.33 10.20 -0.43
C PRO A 88 -21.58 9.54 0.16
N GLN A 89 -22.71 10.21 0.01
CA GLN A 89 -24.01 9.67 0.41
C GLN A 89 -24.72 9.06 -0.79
N ASP A 90 -25.41 7.97 -0.58
CA ASP A 90 -26.30 7.39 -1.58
C ASP A 90 -27.43 8.38 -1.88
N LEU A 91 -27.81 8.49 -3.15
CA LEU A 91 -28.93 9.26 -3.61
C LEU A 91 -30.05 8.30 -4.04
N SER A 92 -31.28 8.54 -3.59
CA SER A 92 -32.45 7.84 -4.05
C SER A 92 -33.63 8.80 -4.03
N TYR A 93 -34.32 8.95 -5.16
CA TYR A 93 -35.51 9.77 -5.30
C TYR A 93 -36.43 9.25 -6.39
N GLN A 94 -37.66 9.73 -6.41
CA GLN A 94 -38.64 9.48 -7.45
C GLN A 94 -38.89 10.80 -8.20
N ASP A 95 -38.88 10.74 -9.53
CA ASP A 95 -39.24 11.90 -10.35
C ASP A 95 -40.76 12.10 -10.46
N ASP A 96 -41.19 13.19 -11.12
CA ASP A 96 -42.62 13.52 -11.31
C ASP A 96 -43.36 12.52 -12.16
N ALA A 97 -42.67 11.70 -12.93
CA ALA A 97 -43.26 10.60 -13.73
C ALA A 97 -43.35 9.27 -12.96
N GLY A 98 -42.88 9.25 -11.71
CA GLY A 98 -42.88 8.05 -10.86
C GLY A 98 -41.72 7.12 -11.07
N VAL A 99 -40.66 7.55 -11.80
CA VAL A 99 -39.45 6.75 -12.04
C VAL A 99 -38.53 6.87 -10.83
N GLN A 100 -38.09 5.70 -10.31
CA GLN A 100 -37.09 5.65 -9.25
C GLN A 100 -35.67 5.85 -9.83
N LEU A 101 -35.00 6.85 -9.33
CA LEU A 101 -33.61 7.21 -9.71
C LEU A 101 -32.71 7.19 -8.49
N GLY A 102 -31.45 6.78 -8.69
CA GLY A 102 -30.51 6.76 -7.58
C GLY A 102 -29.07 6.57 -8.01
N MET A 103 -28.19 6.83 -7.06
CA MET A 103 -26.76 6.57 -7.15
C MET A 103 -26.32 5.90 -5.85
N ARG A 104 -25.62 4.79 -5.98
CA ARG A 104 -25.13 4.03 -4.85
C ARG A 104 -23.61 4.00 -4.86
N PHE A 105 -23.01 4.26 -3.71
CA PHE A 105 -21.56 4.18 -3.51
C PHE A 105 -21.22 2.91 -2.73
N THR A 106 -20.38 2.06 -3.30
CA THR A 106 -19.90 0.85 -2.64
C THR A 106 -18.38 0.79 -2.70
N PRO A 107 -17.70 0.36 -1.62
CA PRO A 107 -16.26 0.15 -1.65
C PRO A 107 -15.90 -0.97 -2.62
N VAL A 108 -14.66 -0.95 -3.12
CA VAL A 108 -14.06 -2.12 -3.77
C VAL A 108 -13.77 -3.21 -2.73
N ASP A 109 -13.70 -4.47 -3.15
CA ASP A 109 -13.47 -5.60 -2.24
C ASP A 109 -12.07 -5.59 -1.63
N ALA A 110 -11.08 -5.18 -2.43
CA ALA A 110 -9.69 -5.11 -2.02
C ALA A 110 -8.96 -3.92 -2.65
N ALA A 111 -7.95 -3.40 -1.94
CA ALA A 111 -7.05 -2.36 -2.45
C ALA A 111 -5.59 -2.77 -2.23
N GLY A 112 -4.77 -2.64 -3.28
CA GLY A 112 -3.33 -2.74 -3.21
C GLY A 112 -2.71 -1.38 -2.88
N LEU A 113 -1.80 -1.37 -1.90
CA LEU A 113 -1.11 -0.18 -1.43
C LEU A 113 0.39 -0.36 -1.67
N TYR A 114 1.00 0.58 -2.37
CA TYR A 114 2.45 0.62 -2.50
C TYR A 114 3.03 1.68 -1.56
N VAL A 115 3.99 1.28 -0.74
CA VAL A 115 4.72 2.19 0.14
C VAL A 115 6.18 2.23 -0.30
N PRO A 116 6.69 3.40 -0.71
CA PRO A 116 8.08 3.51 -1.12
C PRO A 116 9.05 3.06 -0.02
N GLY A 117 10.05 2.29 -0.40
CA GLY A 117 11.19 1.95 0.43
C GLY A 117 12.38 2.87 0.16
N GLY A 118 13.53 2.57 0.74
CA GLY A 118 14.81 3.23 0.49
C GLY A 118 15.36 3.97 1.70
N LYS A 119 16.06 5.09 1.48
CA LYS A 119 16.80 5.80 2.54
C LYS A 119 15.94 6.43 3.64
N ALA A 120 14.67 6.70 3.37
CA ALA A 120 13.75 7.29 4.34
C ALA A 120 12.57 6.34 4.61
N ALA A 121 12.08 6.32 5.85
CA ALA A 121 10.82 5.70 6.19
C ALA A 121 9.65 6.61 5.80
N TYR A 122 8.59 6.02 5.25
CA TYR A 122 7.40 6.74 4.82
C TYR A 122 6.13 6.27 5.55
N PRO A 123 6.06 6.38 6.89
CA PRO A 123 4.87 6.01 7.65
C PRO A 123 3.65 6.86 7.25
N SER A 124 3.88 8.11 6.83
CA SER A 124 2.81 8.97 6.31
C SER A 124 2.17 8.40 5.04
N SER A 125 2.94 7.80 4.14
CA SER A 125 2.39 7.15 2.94
C SER A 125 1.51 5.96 3.30
N VAL A 126 1.88 5.20 4.34
CA VAL A 126 1.03 4.12 4.86
C VAL A 126 -0.30 4.68 5.35
N LEU A 127 -0.27 5.67 6.24
CA LEU A 127 -1.48 6.25 6.82
C LEU A 127 -2.38 6.88 5.75
N MET A 128 -1.79 7.63 4.82
CA MET A 128 -2.51 8.35 3.77
C MET A 128 -3.11 7.44 2.69
N ASN A 129 -2.62 6.21 2.55
CA ASN A 129 -3.19 5.22 1.63
C ASN A 129 -4.16 4.26 2.33
N ALA A 130 -3.78 3.74 3.50
CA ALA A 130 -4.54 2.71 4.19
C ALA A 130 -5.79 3.26 4.91
N ILE A 131 -5.70 4.43 5.55
CA ILE A 131 -6.81 5.00 6.30
C ILE A 131 -7.97 5.41 5.39
N PRO A 132 -7.77 6.10 4.24
CA PRO A 132 -8.86 6.36 3.31
C PRO A 132 -9.55 5.09 2.81
N ALA A 133 -8.78 4.05 2.49
CA ALA A 133 -9.33 2.76 2.07
C ALA A 133 -10.17 2.12 3.20
N MET A 134 -9.69 2.19 4.44
CA MET A 134 -10.43 1.71 5.61
C MET A 134 -11.74 2.50 5.83
N VAL A 135 -11.67 3.82 5.76
CA VAL A 135 -12.85 4.71 5.92
C VAL A 135 -13.87 4.46 4.82
N ALA A 136 -13.43 4.22 3.59
CA ALA A 136 -14.30 3.84 2.48
C ALA A 136 -14.96 2.46 2.65
N GLY A 137 -14.53 1.67 3.63
CA GLY A 137 -15.09 0.33 3.90
C GLY A 137 -14.41 -0.81 3.13
N VAL A 138 -13.25 -0.57 2.52
CA VAL A 138 -12.46 -1.63 1.86
C VAL A 138 -11.98 -2.63 2.90
N LYS A 139 -12.39 -3.89 2.78
CA LYS A 139 -12.11 -4.92 3.79
C LYS A 139 -10.67 -5.46 3.68
N ARG A 140 -10.22 -5.76 2.49
CA ARG A 140 -8.88 -6.30 2.23
C ARG A 140 -7.94 -5.19 1.75
N ARG A 141 -6.97 -4.82 2.58
CA ARG A 141 -5.96 -3.80 2.28
C ARG A 141 -4.60 -4.47 2.28
N VAL A 142 -4.05 -4.69 1.09
CA VAL A 142 -2.78 -5.38 0.88
C VAL A 142 -1.70 -4.34 0.62
N MET A 143 -0.68 -4.31 1.45
CA MET A 143 0.45 -3.41 1.30
C MET A 143 1.67 -4.17 0.79
N VAL A 144 2.36 -3.60 -0.18
CA VAL A 144 3.68 -4.04 -0.62
C VAL A 144 4.71 -2.96 -0.30
N VAL A 145 5.88 -3.40 0.14
CA VAL A 145 6.97 -2.51 0.53
C VAL A 145 8.31 -3.12 0.14
N PRO A 146 9.20 -2.37 -0.53
CA PRO A 146 10.57 -2.83 -0.78
C PRO A 146 11.30 -3.12 0.53
N ALA A 147 11.95 -4.28 0.60
CA ALA A 147 12.56 -4.79 1.81
C ALA A 147 13.98 -5.30 1.52
N ARG A 148 14.90 -4.36 1.32
CA ARG A 148 16.29 -4.73 1.07
C ARG A 148 16.86 -5.55 2.22
N ASP A 149 17.51 -6.68 1.87
CA ASP A 149 17.99 -7.67 2.82
C ASP A 149 16.90 -8.24 3.75
N GLY A 150 15.64 -8.15 3.34
CA GLY A 150 14.46 -8.60 4.09
C GLY A 150 14.00 -7.64 5.20
N GLU A 151 14.65 -6.49 5.37
CA GLU A 151 14.33 -5.57 6.45
C GLU A 151 13.26 -4.54 6.02
N VAL A 152 12.21 -4.41 6.82
CA VAL A 152 11.22 -3.33 6.72
C VAL A 152 11.38 -2.39 7.91
N ASN A 153 11.35 -1.10 7.65
CA ASN A 153 11.47 -0.11 8.73
C ASN A 153 10.34 -0.28 9.77
N PRO A 154 10.66 -0.43 11.06
CA PRO A 154 9.67 -0.66 12.11
C PRO A 154 8.57 0.41 12.18
N LEU A 155 8.89 1.67 11.83
CA LEU A 155 7.89 2.75 11.82
C LEU A 155 6.86 2.58 10.68
N VAL A 156 7.25 1.98 9.56
CA VAL A 156 6.33 1.62 8.46
C VAL A 156 5.40 0.49 8.90
N LEU A 157 5.92 -0.53 9.57
CA LEU A 157 5.12 -1.64 10.13
C LEU A 157 4.17 -1.17 11.23
N ALA A 158 4.64 -0.29 12.11
CA ALA A 158 3.81 0.34 13.14
C ALA A 158 2.64 1.13 12.53
N ALA A 159 2.92 1.91 11.48
CA ALA A 159 1.89 2.64 10.75
C ALA A 159 0.89 1.70 10.05
N ALA A 160 1.36 0.58 9.49
CA ALA A 160 0.50 -0.44 8.88
C ALA A 160 -0.42 -1.10 9.92
N SER A 161 0.11 -1.45 11.11
CA SER A 161 -0.67 -1.95 12.23
C SER A 161 -1.75 -0.96 12.67
N LEU A 162 -1.36 0.31 12.89
CA LEU A 162 -2.26 1.38 13.33
C LEU A 162 -3.37 1.68 12.30
N ALA A 163 -3.05 1.63 11.01
CA ALA A 163 -3.99 1.87 9.91
C ALA A 163 -4.83 0.62 9.56
N GLY A 164 -4.64 -0.49 10.26
CA GLY A 164 -5.41 -1.73 10.06
C GLY A 164 -5.16 -2.37 8.69
N VAL A 165 -3.93 -2.33 8.18
CA VAL A 165 -3.54 -3.07 6.98
C VAL A 165 -3.70 -4.57 7.23
N SER A 166 -4.38 -5.27 6.33
CA SER A 166 -4.68 -6.69 6.52
C SER A 166 -3.53 -7.63 6.12
N GLU A 167 -2.75 -7.23 5.13
CA GLU A 167 -1.63 -8.03 4.60
C GLU A 167 -0.48 -7.10 4.22
N VAL A 168 0.74 -7.49 4.57
CA VAL A 168 1.97 -6.78 4.18
C VAL A 168 2.94 -7.77 3.55
N TRP A 169 3.56 -7.38 2.44
CA TRP A 169 4.49 -8.21 1.67
C TRP A 169 5.78 -7.45 1.38
N ARG A 170 6.91 -8.13 1.57
CA ARG A 170 8.26 -7.67 1.23
C ARG A 170 8.53 -7.96 -0.24
N ILE A 171 8.65 -6.92 -1.07
CA ILE A 171 9.00 -7.08 -2.49
C ILE A 171 9.83 -5.92 -2.98
#